data_2c333a617bf512a690a0da738b6c9c2b
#
_entry.id   2c333a617bf512a690a0da738b6c9c2b
#
_cell.length_a   1.000
_cell.length_b   1.000
_cell.length_c   1.000
_cell.angle_alpha   90.00
_cell.angle_beta   90.00
_cell.angle_gamma   90.00
#
_symmetry.space_group_name_H-M   'P 1'
#
loop_
_entity.id
_entity.type
_entity.pdbx_description
1 polymer ?
#
loop_
_entity_poly.entity_id
_entity_poly.type
_entity_poly.pdbx_seq_one_letter_code
_entity_poly.pdbx_strand_id
1 'polypeptide(L)'
;MTDSASTSLPKRRIAHLDMDAFFASVELLNYPELRGQPVVVGGRNVNQPISQPDGTKRFGRLREYVGRGVVTTSTYEARAFGVFSGMGLMKSAEMAPGTILLPANFDAYLNYSRRFKAAVATIAPLIEDRGIDEIYIDLSDIDEESLPLARRIKQAVFDATGLTCSIGITPNKLLSKICSDLQKPDGITILGIADIESRIWPLAAKKINGIGPKANERLEKLGIQTIGQLAATPVELLLNHFGRSTGQWMHQVAHGRDDRPVKTSRETKSISRESTFQRDLHAKQDRSELSEIFTGICLRVADDLKRKGLVAKTIGIKVRYADFQAVTRDFTLDLATDDGMTIRRAAGECLKRVPLEKRIRLLGVRASALASASTLADLPAQQSLEI
;
A
#
# COMPACT_ATOMS: atom_id res chain seq x y z
N MET A 1 31.82 -25.80 41.05
CA MET A 1 31.84 -24.77 40.01
C MET A 1 30.77 -25.14 38.99
N THR A 2 29.59 -24.60 39.17
CA THR A 2 28.43 -24.84 38.29
C THR A 2 28.31 -23.63 37.36
N ASP A 3 28.68 -23.82 36.12
CA ASP A 3 28.53 -22.85 35.04
C ASP A 3 27.01 -22.62 34.80
N SER A 4 26.52 -21.51 35.30
CA SER A 4 25.18 -21.04 34.96
C SER A 4 25.24 -20.40 33.58
N ALA A 5 25.04 -21.21 32.55
CA ALA A 5 24.74 -20.71 31.20
C ALA A 5 23.47 -19.84 31.27
N SER A 6 23.69 -18.55 31.32
CA SER A 6 22.62 -17.55 31.12
C SER A 6 22.09 -17.73 29.69
N THR A 7 21.06 -18.51 29.52
CA THR A 7 20.25 -18.52 28.30
C THR A 7 19.51 -17.19 28.20
N SER A 8 20.20 -16.14 27.74
CA SER A 8 19.52 -14.94 27.29
C SER A 8 18.62 -15.33 26.11
N LEU A 9 17.31 -15.19 26.26
CA LEU A 9 16.37 -15.29 25.14
C LEU A 9 16.90 -14.50 23.95
N PRO A 10 16.87 -15.07 22.74
CA PRO A 10 17.37 -14.37 21.56
C PRO A 10 16.69 -13.01 21.46
N LYS A 11 17.48 -11.96 21.42
CA LYS A 11 16.99 -10.58 21.43
C LYS A 11 16.27 -10.34 20.12
N ARG A 12 14.94 -10.22 20.15
CA ARG A 12 14.12 -10.02 18.95
C ARG A 12 14.63 -8.84 18.13
N ARG A 13 14.92 -9.07 16.84
CA ARG A 13 15.44 -8.09 15.89
C ARG A 13 14.58 -8.11 14.63
N ILE A 14 13.80 -7.06 14.44
CA ILE A 14 12.93 -6.90 13.28
C ILE A 14 13.43 -5.74 12.43
N ALA A 15 13.71 -5.99 11.16
CA ALA A 15 13.97 -4.95 10.20
C ALA A 15 12.71 -4.59 9.42
N HIS A 16 12.57 -3.30 9.09
CA HIS A 16 11.70 -2.81 8.03
C HIS A 16 12.59 -2.22 6.95
N LEU A 17 12.48 -2.75 5.74
CA LEU A 17 13.14 -2.26 4.54
C LEU A 17 12.12 -1.60 3.63
N ASP A 18 12.42 -0.40 3.15
CA ASP A 18 11.56 0.40 2.29
C ASP A 18 12.42 1.02 1.17
N MET A 19 12.05 0.77 -0.08
CA MET A 19 12.78 1.27 -1.25
C MET A 19 12.59 2.79 -1.37
N ASP A 20 13.67 3.50 -1.66
CA ASP A 20 13.66 4.97 -1.70
C ASP A 20 12.99 5.49 -2.97
N ALA A 21 11.87 6.24 -2.80
CA ALA A 21 11.07 6.80 -3.89
C ALA A 21 10.82 5.80 -5.04
N PHE A 22 10.48 4.55 -4.71
CA PHE A 22 10.61 3.34 -5.52
C PHE A 22 10.27 3.50 -6.99
N PHE A 23 9.03 3.86 -7.34
CA PHE A 23 8.63 3.95 -8.75
C PHE A 23 9.39 5.06 -9.49
N ALA A 24 9.63 6.20 -8.84
CA ALA A 24 10.44 7.25 -9.44
C ALA A 24 11.89 6.78 -9.66
N SER A 25 12.46 6.08 -8.68
CA SER A 25 13.82 5.53 -8.79
C SER A 25 13.96 4.50 -9.91
N VAL A 26 12.92 3.67 -10.13
CA VAL A 26 12.88 2.75 -11.29
C VAL A 26 12.85 3.53 -12.60
N GLU A 27 12.03 4.59 -12.71
CA GLU A 27 12.00 5.41 -13.92
C GLU A 27 13.34 6.13 -14.16
N LEU A 28 14.04 6.56 -13.12
CA LEU A 28 15.35 7.18 -13.23
C LEU A 28 16.48 6.20 -13.68
N LEU A 29 16.24 4.89 -13.65
CA LEU A 29 17.12 3.92 -14.33
C LEU A 29 16.90 3.96 -15.84
N ASN A 30 15.66 4.17 -16.30
CA ASN A 30 15.32 4.28 -17.73
C ASN A 30 15.64 5.67 -18.30
N TYR A 31 15.64 6.70 -17.45
CA TYR A 31 15.87 8.10 -17.79
C TYR A 31 16.92 8.73 -16.87
N PRO A 32 18.20 8.28 -16.95
CA PRO A 32 19.25 8.75 -16.04
C PRO A 32 19.52 10.26 -16.13
N GLU A 33 19.19 10.88 -17.26
CA GLU A 33 19.25 12.34 -17.48
C GLU A 33 18.30 13.13 -16.57
N LEU A 34 17.32 12.48 -15.93
CA LEU A 34 16.39 13.11 -15.01
C LEU A 34 16.84 13.06 -13.54
N ARG A 35 17.99 12.46 -13.24
CA ARG A 35 18.51 12.42 -11.87
C ARG A 35 18.76 13.84 -11.34
N GLY A 36 18.36 14.08 -10.11
CA GLY A 36 18.44 15.39 -9.47
C GLY A 36 17.35 16.39 -9.91
N GLN A 37 16.44 15.98 -10.79
CA GLN A 37 15.32 16.81 -11.23
C GLN A 37 14.02 16.45 -10.49
N PRO A 38 13.09 17.42 -10.32
CA PRO A 38 11.76 17.13 -9.80
C PRO A 38 10.96 16.32 -10.83
N VAL A 39 10.68 15.06 -10.48
CA VAL A 39 9.93 14.11 -11.31
C VAL A 39 8.75 13.55 -10.50
N VAL A 40 7.62 13.46 -11.16
CA VAL A 40 6.39 12.81 -10.67
C VAL A 40 6.04 11.66 -11.60
N VAL A 41 5.67 10.54 -11.04
CA VAL A 41 5.10 9.39 -11.76
C VAL A 41 3.62 9.31 -11.43
N GLY A 42 2.75 9.19 -12.44
CA GLY A 42 1.32 9.02 -12.19
C GLY A 42 0.44 9.35 -13.39
N GLY A 43 -0.88 9.19 -13.18
CA GLY A 43 -1.88 9.46 -14.20
C GLY A 43 -2.05 8.30 -15.19
N ARG A 44 -3.31 8.06 -15.62
CA ARG A 44 -3.62 6.99 -16.59
C ARG A 44 -3.33 7.39 -18.04
N ASN A 45 -3.46 8.68 -18.35
CA ASN A 45 -3.37 9.20 -19.72
C ASN A 45 -2.16 10.13 -19.85
N VAL A 46 -1.03 9.74 -19.27
CA VAL A 46 0.23 10.45 -19.42
C VAL A 46 0.96 9.86 -20.62
N ASN A 47 1.36 10.73 -21.52
CA ASN A 47 2.10 10.30 -22.71
C ASN A 47 3.50 9.82 -22.36
N GLN A 48 3.98 8.84 -23.12
CA GLN A 48 5.37 8.42 -23.06
C GLN A 48 6.29 9.59 -23.51
N PRO A 49 7.52 9.66 -23.00
CA PRO A 49 8.52 10.60 -23.48
C PRO A 49 8.72 10.47 -25.01
N ILE A 50 8.83 11.60 -25.71
CA ILE A 50 8.95 11.64 -27.16
C ILE A 50 10.41 11.85 -27.54
N SER A 51 10.97 10.92 -28.34
CA SER A 51 12.31 11.06 -28.88
C SER A 51 12.35 12.21 -29.91
N GLN A 52 13.34 13.10 -29.79
CA GLN A 52 13.59 14.19 -30.70
C GLN A 52 14.61 13.80 -31.79
N PRO A 53 14.64 14.48 -32.92
CA PRO A 53 15.60 14.21 -34.00
C PRO A 53 17.08 14.32 -33.59
N ASP A 54 17.37 15.10 -32.54
CA ASP A 54 18.73 15.30 -31.97
C ASP A 54 19.14 14.21 -30.97
N GLY A 55 18.29 13.17 -30.79
CA GLY A 55 18.53 12.08 -29.86
C GLY A 55 18.10 12.39 -28.41
N THR A 56 17.66 13.61 -28.11
CA THR A 56 17.12 13.97 -26.79
C THR A 56 15.68 13.47 -26.63
N LYS A 57 15.17 13.51 -25.38
CA LYS A 57 13.78 13.18 -25.08
C LYS A 57 13.04 14.39 -24.55
N ARG A 58 11.84 14.63 -25.09
CA ARG A 58 10.89 15.58 -24.55
C ARG A 58 10.00 14.89 -23.54
N PHE A 59 9.98 15.39 -22.31
CA PHE A 59 9.17 14.92 -21.21
C PHE A 59 7.95 15.84 -21.00
N GLY A 60 6.79 15.25 -20.69
CA GLY A 60 5.61 15.99 -20.27
C GLY A 60 5.84 16.71 -18.94
N ARG A 61 5.08 17.79 -18.72
CA ARG A 61 5.13 18.57 -17.49
C ARG A 61 3.80 18.53 -16.76
N LEU A 62 3.81 18.69 -15.42
CA LEU A 62 2.57 18.72 -14.63
C LEU A 62 1.57 19.76 -15.14
N ARG A 63 2.02 20.95 -15.58
CA ARG A 63 1.15 21.99 -16.16
C ARG A 63 0.39 21.58 -17.42
N GLU A 64 0.86 20.54 -18.11
CA GLU A 64 0.25 20.01 -19.34
C GLU A 64 -0.82 18.96 -19.04
N TYR A 65 -0.92 18.53 -17.77
CA TYR A 65 -1.83 17.45 -17.38
C TYR A 65 -3.25 17.97 -17.13
N VAL A 66 -4.21 17.27 -17.70
CA VAL A 66 -5.64 17.46 -17.43
C VAL A 66 -6.26 16.11 -17.07
N GLY A 67 -6.94 16.03 -15.93
CA GLY A 67 -7.63 14.79 -15.52
C GLY A 67 -7.72 14.58 -14.02
N ARG A 68 -8.16 13.39 -13.64
CA ARG A 68 -8.42 12.96 -12.26
C ARG A 68 -7.33 12.03 -11.69
N GLY A 69 -6.18 11.97 -12.35
CA GLY A 69 -5.05 11.16 -11.90
C GLY A 69 -4.45 11.70 -10.61
N VAL A 70 -3.74 10.81 -9.93
CA VAL A 70 -3.00 11.11 -8.71
C VAL A 70 -1.51 10.84 -8.90
N VAL A 71 -0.69 11.49 -8.11
CA VAL A 71 0.72 11.18 -7.95
C VAL A 71 0.84 9.76 -7.39
N THR A 72 1.44 8.86 -8.14
CA THR A 72 1.76 7.51 -7.66
C THR A 72 2.99 7.57 -6.76
N THR A 73 4.04 8.29 -7.22
CA THR A 73 5.21 8.66 -6.42
C THR A 73 5.88 9.90 -6.98
N SER A 74 6.81 10.47 -6.21
CA SER A 74 7.61 11.64 -6.59
C SER A 74 9.04 11.51 -6.10
N THR A 75 10.00 12.08 -6.83
CA THR A 75 11.39 12.19 -6.40
C THR A 75 11.50 13.11 -5.17
N TYR A 76 12.62 13.05 -4.45
CA TYR A 76 12.85 13.89 -3.28
C TYR A 76 12.88 15.39 -3.66
N GLU A 77 13.37 15.71 -4.86
CA GLU A 77 13.35 17.04 -5.42
C GLU A 77 11.91 17.54 -5.64
N ALA A 78 11.00 16.70 -6.12
CA ALA A 78 9.59 17.07 -6.25
C ALA A 78 8.89 17.19 -4.89
N ARG A 79 9.27 16.35 -3.89
CA ARG A 79 8.77 16.47 -2.51
C ARG A 79 9.18 17.77 -1.84
N ALA A 80 10.33 18.35 -2.19
CA ALA A 80 10.75 19.68 -1.70
C ALA A 80 9.79 20.79 -2.13
N PHE A 81 9.08 20.63 -3.26
CA PHE A 81 7.98 21.51 -3.68
C PHE A 81 6.62 21.15 -3.07
N GLY A 82 6.57 20.23 -2.12
CA GLY A 82 5.33 19.78 -1.47
C GLY A 82 4.51 18.76 -2.27
N VAL A 83 5.07 18.16 -3.31
CA VAL A 83 4.38 17.15 -4.14
C VAL A 83 4.63 15.74 -3.62
N PHE A 84 3.56 15.10 -3.09
CA PHE A 84 3.63 13.78 -2.46
C PHE A 84 2.68 12.76 -3.10
N SER A 85 2.96 11.48 -2.87
CA SER A 85 2.09 10.36 -3.28
C SER A 85 0.66 10.55 -2.79
N GLY A 86 -0.32 10.23 -3.65
CA GLY A 86 -1.74 10.37 -3.36
C GLY A 86 -2.34 11.74 -3.64
N MET A 87 -1.53 12.77 -3.90
CA MET A 87 -2.03 14.10 -4.32
C MET A 87 -2.63 14.04 -5.72
N GLY A 88 -3.70 14.82 -5.96
CA GLY A 88 -4.22 15.00 -7.33
C GLY A 88 -3.19 15.69 -8.22
N LEU A 89 -2.98 15.20 -9.44
CA LEU A 89 -2.00 15.78 -10.38
C LEU A 89 -2.32 17.23 -10.73
N MET A 90 -3.59 17.63 -10.83
CA MET A 90 -3.99 19.02 -11.05
C MET A 90 -3.52 19.93 -9.91
N LYS A 91 -3.72 19.50 -8.64
CA LYS A 91 -3.23 20.23 -7.47
C LYS A 91 -1.71 20.29 -7.43
N SER A 92 -1.05 19.20 -7.81
CA SER A 92 0.42 19.15 -7.90
C SER A 92 0.94 20.09 -8.99
N ALA A 93 0.20 20.26 -10.10
CA ALA A 93 0.53 21.20 -11.16
C ALA A 93 0.45 22.67 -10.72
N GLU A 94 -0.49 23.02 -9.83
CA GLU A 94 -0.58 24.36 -9.22
C GLU A 94 0.65 24.66 -8.35
N MET A 95 1.16 23.65 -7.62
CA MET A 95 2.29 23.80 -6.70
C MET A 95 3.64 23.80 -7.44
N ALA A 96 3.80 22.93 -8.44
CA ALA A 96 5.07 22.72 -9.13
C ALA A 96 4.85 22.49 -10.65
N PRO A 97 4.40 23.49 -11.40
CA PRO A 97 3.97 23.32 -12.80
C PRO A 97 5.06 22.85 -13.75
N GLY A 98 6.32 23.14 -13.42
CA GLY A 98 7.49 22.76 -14.20
C GLY A 98 7.97 21.33 -13.99
N THR A 99 7.46 20.61 -12.97
CA THR A 99 7.86 19.26 -12.64
C THR A 99 7.58 18.29 -13.80
N ILE A 100 8.52 17.40 -14.07
CA ILE A 100 8.40 16.37 -15.09
C ILE A 100 7.35 15.35 -14.65
N LEU A 101 6.47 14.97 -15.57
CA LEU A 101 5.45 13.96 -15.36
C LEU A 101 5.71 12.75 -16.26
N LEU A 102 5.92 11.59 -15.64
CA LEU A 102 6.11 10.31 -16.33
C LEU A 102 4.90 9.40 -16.13
N PRO A 103 4.55 8.59 -17.13
CA PRO A 103 3.56 7.53 -16.98
C PRO A 103 4.08 6.43 -16.06
N ALA A 104 3.17 5.75 -15.34
CA ALA A 104 3.53 4.63 -14.48
C ALA A 104 3.74 3.34 -15.29
N ASN A 105 4.81 2.60 -14.97
CA ASN A 105 5.14 1.30 -15.55
C ASN A 105 5.09 0.20 -14.46
N PHE A 106 3.88 -0.27 -14.16
CA PHE A 106 3.68 -1.25 -13.08
C PHE A 106 4.35 -2.61 -13.33
N ASP A 107 4.54 -3.02 -14.59
CA ASP A 107 5.23 -4.27 -14.90
C ASP A 107 6.71 -4.20 -14.53
N ALA A 108 7.37 -3.08 -14.82
CA ALA A 108 8.74 -2.81 -14.36
C ALA A 108 8.80 -2.79 -12.83
N TYR A 109 7.88 -2.10 -12.16
CA TYR A 109 7.88 -2.01 -10.68
C TYR A 109 7.70 -3.38 -10.03
N LEU A 110 6.80 -4.22 -10.55
CA LEU A 110 6.63 -5.60 -10.08
C LEU A 110 7.89 -6.45 -10.29
N ASN A 111 8.60 -6.26 -11.41
CA ASN A 111 9.86 -6.94 -11.68
C ASN A 111 10.94 -6.53 -10.66
N TYR A 112 11.17 -5.24 -10.47
CA TYR A 112 12.14 -4.74 -9.49
C TYR A 112 11.77 -5.14 -8.05
N SER A 113 10.48 -5.15 -7.71
CA SER A 113 9.99 -5.65 -6.42
C SER A 113 10.40 -7.11 -6.16
N ARG A 114 10.21 -7.99 -7.16
CA ARG A 114 10.62 -9.41 -7.03
C ARG A 114 12.13 -9.54 -6.89
N ARG A 115 12.92 -8.75 -7.65
CA ARG A 115 14.38 -8.78 -7.62
C ARG A 115 14.93 -8.40 -6.25
N PHE A 116 14.50 -7.28 -5.65
CA PHE A 116 15.01 -6.89 -4.34
C PHE A 116 14.59 -7.87 -3.25
N LYS A 117 13.34 -8.36 -3.26
CA LYS A 117 12.87 -9.35 -2.29
C LYS A 117 13.64 -10.67 -2.39
N ALA A 118 13.92 -11.13 -3.60
CA ALA A 118 14.74 -12.30 -3.82
C ALA A 118 16.17 -12.10 -3.29
N ALA A 119 16.79 -10.94 -3.56
CA ALA A 119 18.12 -10.61 -3.06
C ALA A 119 18.16 -10.59 -1.52
N VAL A 120 17.16 -10.00 -0.86
CA VAL A 120 17.08 -10.01 0.60
C VAL A 120 16.90 -11.42 1.15
N ALA A 121 16.07 -12.25 0.49
CA ALA A 121 15.78 -13.62 0.92
C ALA A 121 17.03 -14.53 0.93
N THR A 122 18.06 -14.24 0.11
CA THR A 122 19.32 -15.00 0.15
C THR A 122 20.12 -14.76 1.43
N ILE A 123 19.88 -13.65 2.13
CA ILE A 123 20.57 -13.27 3.36
C ILE A 123 19.69 -13.54 4.58
N ALA A 124 18.43 -13.20 4.51
CA ALA A 124 17.45 -13.28 5.58
C ALA A 124 16.11 -13.77 5.02
N PRO A 125 15.80 -15.08 5.10
CA PRO A 125 14.66 -15.69 4.41
C PRO A 125 13.31 -15.42 5.08
N LEU A 126 13.28 -15.01 6.35
CA LEU A 126 12.04 -14.76 7.09
C LEU A 126 11.48 -13.36 6.75
N ILE A 127 10.82 -13.27 5.60
CA ILE A 127 10.29 -12.01 5.06
C ILE A 127 8.77 -11.99 5.11
N GLU A 128 8.20 -10.89 5.61
CA GLU A 128 6.79 -10.53 5.44
C GLU A 128 6.65 -9.50 4.33
N ASP A 129 6.00 -9.86 3.24
CA ASP A 129 5.65 -8.95 2.14
C ASP A 129 4.53 -7.99 2.58
N ARG A 130 4.81 -6.67 2.56
CA ARG A 130 3.85 -5.63 2.95
C ARG A 130 3.32 -4.83 1.77
N GLY A 131 4.08 -4.79 0.70
CA GLY A 131 3.75 -4.02 -0.48
C GLY A 131 4.73 -4.26 -1.61
N ILE A 132 4.62 -3.47 -2.65
CA ILE A 132 5.49 -3.58 -3.82
C ILE A 132 6.93 -3.12 -3.51
N ASP A 133 7.10 -2.25 -2.52
CA ASP A 133 8.33 -1.53 -2.17
C ASP A 133 8.80 -1.71 -0.72
N GLU A 134 8.03 -2.42 0.12
CA GLU A 134 8.37 -2.59 1.53
C GLU A 134 8.18 -4.00 2.05
N ILE A 135 9.06 -4.40 2.96
CA ILE A 135 9.04 -5.70 3.64
C ILE A 135 9.44 -5.56 5.11
N TYR A 136 8.92 -6.47 5.96
CA TYR A 136 9.55 -6.76 7.25
C TYR A 136 10.40 -8.01 7.15
N ILE A 137 11.47 -8.05 7.93
CA ILE A 137 12.43 -9.14 7.97
C ILE A 137 12.66 -9.50 9.43
N ASP A 138 12.56 -10.78 9.79
CA ASP A 138 13.00 -11.26 11.10
C ASP A 138 14.47 -11.63 11.04
N LEU A 139 15.26 -10.90 11.81
CA LEU A 139 16.73 -11.06 11.90
C LEU A 139 17.14 -11.70 13.22
N SER A 140 16.19 -12.19 14.04
CA SER A 140 16.45 -12.65 15.41
C SER A 140 17.44 -13.82 15.47
N ASP A 141 17.38 -14.72 14.50
CA ASP A 141 18.21 -15.94 14.46
C ASP A 141 19.51 -15.79 13.66
N ILE A 142 19.81 -14.58 13.17
CA ILE A 142 21.05 -14.34 12.39
C ILE A 142 22.14 -13.89 13.34
N ASP A 143 23.23 -14.69 13.42
CA ASP A 143 24.39 -14.40 14.26
C ASP A 143 25.36 -13.43 13.56
N GLU A 144 24.88 -12.22 13.33
CA GLU A 144 25.65 -11.10 12.78
C GLU A 144 25.13 -9.80 13.42
N GLU A 145 26.00 -8.86 13.72
CA GLU A 145 25.60 -7.57 14.24
C GLU A 145 24.70 -6.79 13.28
N SER A 146 23.78 -5.99 13.82
CA SER A 146 22.73 -5.32 13.05
C SER A 146 23.28 -4.38 11.99
N LEU A 147 24.36 -3.64 12.25
CA LEU A 147 24.88 -2.66 11.27
C LEU A 147 25.58 -3.31 10.08
N PRO A 148 26.53 -4.25 10.25
CA PRO A 148 27.09 -5.01 9.12
C PRO A 148 26.02 -5.72 8.32
N LEU A 149 25.09 -6.40 8.98
CA LEU A 149 23.98 -7.11 8.33
C LEU A 149 23.10 -6.17 7.49
N ALA A 150 22.72 -5.00 8.02
CA ALA A 150 21.94 -3.99 7.29
C ALA A 150 22.69 -3.51 6.04
N ARG A 151 24.00 -3.24 6.14
CA ARG A 151 24.83 -2.85 5.00
C ARG A 151 24.90 -3.94 3.93
N ARG A 152 25.05 -5.19 4.35
CA ARG A 152 25.07 -6.34 3.43
C ARG A 152 23.74 -6.51 2.71
N ILE A 153 22.60 -6.36 3.42
CA ILE A 153 21.27 -6.41 2.82
C ILE A 153 21.10 -5.26 1.81
N LYS A 154 21.46 -4.03 2.16
CA LYS A 154 21.39 -2.87 1.25
C LYS A 154 22.24 -3.07 0.00
N GLN A 155 23.45 -3.58 0.16
CA GLN A 155 24.35 -3.86 -0.97
C GLN A 155 23.74 -4.92 -1.90
N ALA A 156 23.20 -6.01 -1.36
CA ALA A 156 22.55 -7.04 -2.17
C ALA A 156 21.32 -6.49 -2.94
N VAL A 157 20.53 -5.60 -2.33
CA VAL A 157 19.44 -4.90 -3.01
C VAL A 157 19.97 -4.03 -4.15
N PHE A 158 21.02 -3.26 -3.89
CA PHE A 158 21.63 -2.39 -4.90
C PHE A 158 22.24 -3.19 -6.06
N ASP A 159 22.99 -4.25 -5.79
CA ASP A 159 23.59 -5.13 -6.80
C ASP A 159 22.51 -5.80 -7.67
N ALA A 160 21.39 -6.19 -7.05
CA ALA A 160 20.28 -6.81 -7.76
C ALA A 160 19.46 -5.83 -8.60
N THR A 161 19.36 -4.55 -8.19
CA THR A 161 18.37 -3.62 -8.76
C THR A 161 18.96 -2.30 -9.28
N GLY A 162 20.12 -1.87 -8.80
CA GLY A 162 20.64 -0.52 -9.01
C GLY A 162 19.91 0.56 -8.19
N LEU A 163 19.05 0.16 -7.23
CA LEU A 163 18.22 1.05 -6.43
C LEU A 163 18.67 1.05 -4.97
N THR A 164 18.47 2.19 -4.28
CA THR A 164 18.70 2.30 -2.84
C THR A 164 17.44 1.96 -2.03
N CYS A 165 17.67 1.56 -0.79
CA CYS A 165 16.62 1.36 0.20
C CYS A 165 17.05 1.90 1.56
N SER A 166 16.08 2.19 2.42
CA SER A 166 16.31 2.58 3.82
C SER A 166 15.84 1.48 4.75
N ILE A 167 16.60 1.22 5.82
CA ILE A 167 16.35 0.12 6.75
C ILE A 167 16.27 0.65 8.19
N GLY A 168 15.22 0.25 8.91
CA GLY A 168 15.11 0.41 10.35
C GLY A 168 15.19 -0.95 11.04
N ILE A 169 16.09 -1.13 12.01
CA ILE A 169 16.22 -2.37 12.81
C ILE A 169 15.90 -2.04 14.26
N THR A 170 14.92 -2.74 14.83
CA THR A 170 14.44 -2.53 16.20
C THR A 170 13.86 -3.83 16.76
N PRO A 171 13.47 -3.87 18.05
CA PRO A 171 12.86 -5.06 18.64
C PRO A 171 11.48 -5.45 18.06
N ASN A 172 10.80 -4.59 17.29
CA ASN A 172 9.47 -4.89 16.77
C ASN A 172 9.13 -4.16 15.46
N LYS A 173 8.04 -4.57 14.83
CA LYS A 173 7.59 -4.05 13.52
C LYS A 173 7.18 -2.58 13.55
N LEU A 174 6.55 -2.13 14.63
CA LEU A 174 6.12 -0.74 14.78
C LEU A 174 7.31 0.22 14.72
N LEU A 175 8.28 -0.02 15.59
CA LEU A 175 9.47 0.84 15.70
C LEU A 175 10.34 0.73 14.45
N SER A 176 10.52 -0.47 13.87
CA SER A 176 11.34 -0.64 12.66
C SER A 176 10.79 0.16 11.49
N LYS A 177 9.44 0.24 11.34
CA LYS A 177 8.82 1.06 10.28
C LYS A 177 9.02 2.56 10.52
N ILE A 178 8.93 3.03 11.76
CA ILE A 178 9.25 4.43 12.07
C ILE A 178 10.72 4.71 11.75
N CYS A 179 11.61 3.81 12.15
CA CYS A 179 13.06 3.97 12.00
C CYS A 179 13.51 3.96 10.54
N SER A 180 12.87 3.17 9.66
CA SER A 180 13.21 3.16 8.24
C SER A 180 12.99 4.49 7.54
N ASP A 181 12.16 5.37 8.12
CA ASP A 181 11.87 6.71 7.57
C ASP A 181 12.78 7.82 8.12
N LEU A 182 13.50 7.58 9.24
CA LEU A 182 14.23 8.65 9.94
C LEU A 182 15.43 9.19 9.18
N GLN A 183 16.06 8.37 8.37
CA GLN A 183 17.28 8.72 7.64
C GLN A 183 17.15 8.48 6.12
N LYS A 184 15.93 8.60 5.59
CA LYS A 184 15.72 8.53 4.12
C LYS A 184 16.34 9.74 3.41
N PRO A 185 16.88 9.54 2.18
CA PRO A 185 17.11 8.27 1.49
C PRO A 185 18.39 7.54 1.93
N ASP A 186 18.46 6.27 1.57
CA ASP A 186 19.64 5.40 1.70
C ASP A 186 20.17 5.20 3.13
N GLY A 187 19.31 5.43 4.14
CA GLY A 187 19.65 5.41 5.55
C GLY A 187 19.60 4.03 6.21
N ILE A 188 20.28 3.94 7.37
CA ILE A 188 20.16 2.81 8.31
C ILE A 188 19.92 3.40 9.70
N THR A 189 18.83 2.99 10.34
CA THR A 189 18.52 3.39 11.72
C THR A 189 18.36 2.15 12.60
N ILE A 190 19.17 2.04 13.63
CA ILE A 190 19.11 0.93 14.59
C ILE A 190 18.80 1.50 15.95
N LEU A 191 17.69 1.08 16.58
CA LEU A 191 17.28 1.53 17.90
C LEU A 191 16.87 0.34 18.78
N GLY A 192 17.23 0.43 20.06
CA GLY A 192 16.77 -0.47 21.11
C GLY A 192 15.57 0.10 21.88
N ILE A 193 15.12 -0.64 22.90
CA ILE A 193 14.03 -0.18 23.79
C ILE A 193 14.45 1.09 24.57
N ALA A 194 15.72 1.16 24.97
CA ALA A 194 16.25 2.31 25.72
C ALA A 194 16.23 3.63 24.94
N ASP A 195 16.16 3.56 23.60
CA ASP A 195 16.17 4.73 22.74
C ASP A 195 14.78 5.35 22.53
N ILE A 196 13.70 4.71 23.00
CA ILE A 196 12.32 5.12 22.72
C ILE A 196 12.07 6.54 23.22
N GLU A 197 12.41 6.84 24.45
CA GLU A 197 12.15 8.14 25.06
C GLU A 197 12.93 9.26 24.37
N SER A 198 14.19 9.03 24.04
CA SER A 198 15.07 10.05 23.47
C SER A 198 14.89 10.22 21.94
N ARG A 199 14.54 9.15 21.19
CA ARG A 199 14.55 9.14 19.74
C ARG A 199 13.17 9.00 19.10
N ILE A 200 12.21 8.36 19.79
CA ILE A 200 10.86 8.11 19.24
C ILE A 200 9.84 9.09 19.84
N TRP A 201 9.84 9.32 21.15
CA TRP A 201 8.87 10.20 21.77
C TRP A 201 8.86 11.66 21.28
N PRO A 202 9.98 12.28 20.86
CA PRO A 202 9.96 13.62 20.25
C PRO A 202 9.25 13.69 18.89
N LEU A 203 9.05 12.55 18.22
CA LEU A 203 8.43 12.52 16.89
C LEU A 203 6.92 12.82 16.97
N ALA A 204 6.39 13.43 15.89
CA ALA A 204 4.96 13.68 15.78
C ALA A 204 4.15 12.38 15.84
N ALA A 205 3.00 12.36 16.54
CA ALA A 205 2.15 11.18 16.73
C ALA A 205 1.71 10.53 15.42
N LYS A 206 1.53 11.31 14.35
CA LYS A 206 1.23 10.83 12.98
C LYS A 206 2.31 9.94 12.37
N LYS A 207 3.51 9.86 12.95
CA LYS A 207 4.57 8.95 12.51
C LYS A 207 4.28 7.49 12.90
N ILE A 208 3.37 7.25 13.83
CA ILE A 208 2.88 5.91 14.15
C ILE A 208 2.01 5.42 12.99
N ASN A 209 2.43 4.33 12.33
CA ASN A 209 1.64 3.70 11.29
C ASN A 209 0.30 3.20 11.86
N GLY A 210 -0.81 3.74 11.33
CA GLY A 210 -2.17 3.52 11.84
C GLY A 210 -2.81 4.80 12.40
N ILE A 211 -2.04 5.84 12.73
CA ILE A 211 -2.56 7.17 13.06
C ILE A 211 -2.66 7.98 11.76
N GLY A 212 -3.82 7.88 11.10
CA GLY A 212 -4.11 8.63 9.88
C GLY A 212 -4.51 10.10 10.15
N PRO A 213 -4.71 10.92 9.10
CA PRO A 213 -4.98 12.36 9.25
C PRO A 213 -6.13 12.70 10.20
N LYS A 214 -7.26 11.98 10.11
CA LYS A 214 -8.43 12.20 10.99
C LYS A 214 -8.14 11.89 12.46
N ALA A 215 -7.38 10.83 12.73
CA ALA A 215 -7.00 10.47 14.09
C ALA A 215 -5.99 11.49 14.65
N ASN A 216 -5.03 11.92 13.83
CA ASN A 216 -4.05 12.94 14.19
C ASN A 216 -4.73 14.28 14.50
N GLU A 217 -5.67 14.76 13.66
CA GLU A 217 -6.44 15.98 13.96
C GLU A 217 -7.19 15.91 15.29
N ARG A 218 -7.75 14.74 15.63
CA ARG A 218 -8.42 14.54 16.95
C ARG A 218 -7.42 14.54 18.09
N LEU A 219 -6.22 13.99 17.92
CA LEU A 219 -5.15 14.05 18.92
C LEU A 219 -4.69 15.49 19.14
N GLU A 220 -4.49 16.26 18.05
CA GLU A 220 -4.09 17.67 18.14
C GLU A 220 -5.12 18.53 18.90
N LYS A 221 -6.42 18.28 18.70
CA LYS A 221 -7.50 18.93 19.48
C LYS A 221 -7.46 18.60 20.97
N LEU A 222 -6.85 17.49 21.36
CA LEU A 222 -6.60 17.10 22.74
C LEU A 222 -5.24 17.59 23.28
N GLY A 223 -4.50 18.38 22.49
CA GLY A 223 -3.17 18.87 22.84
C GLY A 223 -2.05 17.83 22.66
N ILE A 224 -2.35 16.69 22.01
CA ILE A 224 -1.41 15.59 21.81
C ILE A 224 -0.79 15.71 20.41
N GLN A 225 0.47 16.13 20.34
CA GLN A 225 1.19 16.34 19.08
C GLN A 225 2.30 15.32 18.85
N THR A 226 2.95 14.88 19.94
CA THR A 226 4.09 13.95 19.89
C THR A 226 3.73 12.56 20.41
N ILE A 227 4.59 11.58 20.08
CA ILE A 227 4.46 10.22 20.59
C ILE A 227 4.63 10.19 22.12
N GLY A 228 5.54 11.01 22.68
CA GLY A 228 5.73 11.12 24.12
C GLY A 228 4.51 11.69 24.83
N GLN A 229 3.86 12.72 24.28
CA GLN A 229 2.61 13.24 24.83
C GLN A 229 1.49 12.17 24.75
N LEU A 230 1.43 11.41 23.68
CA LEU A 230 0.50 10.29 23.56
C LEU A 230 0.78 9.18 24.59
N ALA A 231 2.05 8.88 24.88
CA ALA A 231 2.44 7.92 25.91
C ALA A 231 2.09 8.41 27.32
N ALA A 232 2.24 9.71 27.59
CA ALA A 232 1.90 10.33 28.87
C ALA A 232 0.38 10.50 29.09
N THR A 233 -0.44 10.30 28.04
CA THR A 233 -1.89 10.49 28.13
C THR A 233 -2.54 9.32 28.87
N PRO A 234 -3.42 9.58 29.88
CA PRO A 234 -4.18 8.53 30.54
C PRO A 234 -4.98 7.68 29.53
N VAL A 235 -4.92 6.36 29.69
CA VAL A 235 -5.57 5.44 28.75
C VAL A 235 -7.08 5.69 28.68
N GLU A 236 -7.72 6.04 29.78
CA GLU A 236 -9.16 6.33 29.87
C GLU A 236 -9.56 7.47 28.93
N LEU A 237 -8.73 8.51 28.81
CA LEU A 237 -8.96 9.62 27.89
C LEU A 237 -8.95 9.13 26.43
N LEU A 238 -7.99 8.27 26.08
CA LEU A 238 -7.90 7.69 24.75
C LEU A 238 -9.08 6.76 24.46
N LEU A 239 -9.51 5.96 25.45
CA LEU A 239 -10.69 5.09 25.33
C LEU A 239 -11.96 5.89 25.05
N ASN A 240 -12.16 6.99 25.77
CA ASN A 240 -13.33 7.87 25.63
C ASN A 240 -13.40 8.55 24.25
N HIS A 241 -12.25 8.98 23.74
CA HIS A 241 -12.20 9.72 22.46
C HIS A 241 -12.09 8.83 21.23
N PHE A 242 -11.43 7.67 21.29
CA PHE A 242 -11.14 6.82 20.14
C PHE A 242 -11.82 5.46 20.17
N GLY A 243 -12.55 5.15 21.26
CA GLY A 243 -13.16 3.86 21.52
C GLY A 243 -12.15 2.85 22.09
N ARG A 244 -12.69 1.78 22.70
CA ARG A 244 -11.90 0.81 23.48
C ARG A 244 -10.70 0.24 22.73
N SER A 245 -10.93 -0.32 21.54
CA SER A 245 -9.87 -0.98 20.76
C SER A 245 -8.79 0.00 20.28
N THR A 246 -9.19 1.15 19.71
CA THR A 246 -8.24 2.12 19.15
C THR A 246 -7.49 2.86 20.26
N GLY A 247 -8.18 3.26 21.34
CA GLY A 247 -7.55 3.97 22.45
C GLY A 247 -6.50 3.11 23.16
N GLN A 248 -6.83 1.83 23.45
CA GLN A 248 -5.89 0.90 24.03
C GLN A 248 -4.69 0.62 23.13
N TRP A 249 -4.93 0.46 21.82
CA TRP A 249 -3.86 0.30 20.83
C TRP A 249 -2.94 1.53 20.80
N MET A 250 -3.51 2.76 20.74
CA MET A 250 -2.72 3.99 20.76
C MET A 250 -1.81 4.09 21.97
N HIS A 251 -2.33 3.77 23.15
CA HIS A 251 -1.54 3.76 24.38
C HIS A 251 -0.38 2.75 24.31
N GLN A 252 -0.62 1.53 23.84
CA GLN A 252 0.41 0.50 23.70
C GLN A 252 1.51 0.90 22.71
N VAL A 253 1.13 1.37 21.53
CA VAL A 253 2.09 1.73 20.48
C VAL A 253 2.92 2.97 20.84
N ALA A 254 2.36 3.92 21.60
CA ALA A 254 3.11 5.07 22.10
C ALA A 254 4.24 4.68 23.06
N HIS A 255 4.07 3.56 23.79
CA HIS A 255 5.11 2.96 24.63
C HIS A 255 6.03 1.99 23.85
N GLY A 256 5.93 1.96 22.50
CA GLY A 256 6.75 1.11 21.66
C GLY A 256 6.41 -0.38 21.73
N ARG A 257 5.23 -0.76 22.21
CA ARG A 257 4.80 -2.16 22.36
C ARG A 257 4.13 -2.68 21.10
N ASP A 258 4.71 -3.72 20.51
CA ASP A 258 4.16 -4.40 19.31
C ASP A 258 4.71 -5.83 19.24
N ASP A 259 3.89 -6.80 19.63
CA ASP A 259 4.28 -8.20 19.68
C ASP A 259 3.93 -8.97 18.39
N ARG A 260 3.43 -8.29 17.36
CA ARG A 260 3.07 -8.94 16.09
C ARG A 260 4.28 -9.63 15.48
N PRO A 261 4.19 -10.93 15.11
CA PRO A 261 5.26 -11.65 14.45
C PRO A 261 5.43 -11.19 12.98
N VAL A 262 6.58 -11.47 12.40
CA VAL A 262 6.79 -11.45 10.96
C VAL A 262 6.08 -12.65 10.35
N LYS A 263 5.15 -12.41 9.40
CA LYS A 263 4.33 -13.45 8.76
C LYS A 263 4.84 -13.70 7.35
N THR A 264 5.47 -14.83 7.13
CA THR A 264 6.05 -15.21 5.83
C THR A 264 5.00 -15.60 4.77
N SER A 265 3.76 -15.83 5.19
CA SER A 265 2.64 -16.12 4.30
C SER A 265 1.44 -15.25 4.62
N ARG A 266 0.67 -14.90 3.60
CA ARG A 266 -0.56 -14.13 3.74
C ARG A 266 -1.64 -14.68 2.83
N GLU A 267 -2.76 -15.00 3.43
CA GLU A 267 -3.94 -15.41 2.69
C GLU A 267 -4.66 -14.21 2.07
N THR A 268 -5.03 -14.32 0.79
CA THR A 268 -5.82 -13.29 0.10
C THR A 268 -7.27 -13.34 0.60
N LYS A 269 -7.74 -12.27 1.25
CA LYS A 269 -9.11 -12.20 1.79
C LYS A 269 -10.14 -11.68 0.80
N SER A 270 -9.73 -10.87 -0.16
CA SER A 270 -10.61 -10.32 -1.20
C SER A 270 -9.80 -9.86 -2.41
N ILE A 271 -10.46 -9.83 -3.56
CA ILE A 271 -9.94 -9.26 -4.81
C ILE A 271 -10.92 -8.19 -5.26
N SER A 272 -10.42 -7.02 -5.68
CA SER A 272 -11.28 -5.93 -6.15
C SER A 272 -10.65 -5.14 -7.28
N ARG A 273 -11.51 -4.60 -8.13
CA ARG A 273 -11.16 -3.65 -9.19
C ARG A 273 -12.08 -2.45 -9.11
N GLU A 274 -11.51 -1.24 -9.21
CA GLU A 274 -12.25 0.01 -9.21
C GLU A 274 -11.84 0.87 -10.42
N SER A 275 -12.78 1.64 -10.94
CA SER A 275 -12.51 2.60 -12.00
C SER A 275 -13.11 3.96 -11.64
N THR A 276 -12.27 4.99 -11.54
CA THR A 276 -12.69 6.39 -11.48
C THR A 276 -12.86 6.90 -12.92
N PHE A 277 -13.99 7.52 -13.21
CA PHE A 277 -14.30 8.02 -14.55
C PHE A 277 -13.66 9.36 -14.81
N GLN A 278 -13.40 9.70 -16.07
CA GLN A 278 -12.86 11.01 -16.46
C GLN A 278 -13.84 12.15 -16.20
N ARG A 279 -15.14 11.90 -16.37
CA ARG A 279 -16.26 12.76 -15.96
C ARG A 279 -17.23 11.99 -15.06
N ASP A 280 -18.06 12.71 -14.32
CA ASP A 280 -19.11 12.07 -13.52
C ASP A 280 -20.25 11.65 -14.45
N LEU A 281 -20.64 10.36 -14.39
CA LEU A 281 -21.62 9.74 -15.27
C LEU A 281 -23.00 9.71 -14.62
N HIS A 282 -24.06 9.93 -15.44
CA HIS A 282 -25.45 9.85 -15.02
C HIS A 282 -26.02 8.46 -15.33
N ALA A 283 -26.64 7.79 -14.36
CA ALA A 283 -27.07 6.40 -14.48
C ALA A 283 -28.01 6.11 -15.66
N LYS A 284 -28.89 7.06 -16.03
CA LYS A 284 -29.82 6.92 -17.16
C LYS A 284 -29.21 7.40 -18.47
N GLN A 285 -28.58 8.59 -18.49
CA GLN A 285 -28.07 9.21 -19.71
C GLN A 285 -26.81 8.49 -20.25
N ASP A 286 -25.94 8.02 -19.33
CA ASP A 286 -24.67 7.37 -19.67
C ASP A 286 -24.75 5.84 -19.44
N ARG A 287 -25.96 5.25 -19.59
CA ARG A 287 -26.20 3.83 -19.27
C ARG A 287 -25.31 2.86 -20.04
N SER A 288 -25.08 3.12 -21.31
CA SER A 288 -24.25 2.26 -22.17
C SER A 288 -22.80 2.26 -21.70
N GLU A 289 -22.22 3.45 -21.51
CA GLU A 289 -20.84 3.62 -21.02
C GLU A 289 -20.65 2.98 -19.64
N LEU A 290 -21.60 3.23 -18.72
CA LEU A 290 -21.58 2.62 -17.38
C LEU A 290 -21.67 1.09 -17.44
N SER A 291 -22.50 0.53 -18.33
CA SER A 291 -22.65 -0.91 -18.48
C SER A 291 -21.38 -1.57 -19.01
N GLU A 292 -20.74 -0.94 -19.98
CA GLU A 292 -19.47 -1.40 -20.56
C GLU A 292 -18.34 -1.39 -19.50
N ILE A 293 -18.16 -0.26 -18.82
CA ILE A 293 -17.16 -0.13 -17.74
C ILE A 293 -17.42 -1.16 -16.64
N PHE A 294 -18.67 -1.32 -16.21
CA PHE A 294 -19.06 -2.24 -15.17
C PHE A 294 -18.78 -3.69 -15.54
N THR A 295 -19.12 -4.08 -16.76
CA THR A 295 -18.83 -5.42 -17.30
C THR A 295 -17.32 -5.65 -17.36
N GLY A 296 -16.55 -4.69 -17.88
CA GLY A 296 -15.10 -4.77 -17.92
C GLY A 296 -14.45 -4.90 -16.52
N ILE A 297 -15.01 -4.25 -15.50
CA ILE A 297 -14.55 -4.43 -14.11
C ILE A 297 -14.80 -5.87 -13.63
N CYS A 298 -16.00 -6.41 -13.87
CA CYS A 298 -16.36 -7.77 -13.46
C CYS A 298 -15.47 -8.83 -14.13
N LEU A 299 -15.22 -8.70 -15.42
CA LEU A 299 -14.34 -9.61 -16.17
C LEU A 299 -12.91 -9.58 -15.60
N ARG A 300 -12.35 -8.40 -15.33
CA ARG A 300 -11.01 -8.29 -14.71
C ARG A 300 -10.95 -8.90 -13.32
N VAL A 301 -12.02 -8.82 -12.52
CA VAL A 301 -12.08 -9.51 -11.21
C VAL A 301 -12.08 -11.02 -11.42
N ALA A 302 -12.83 -11.53 -12.41
CA ALA A 302 -12.84 -12.95 -12.77
C ALA A 302 -11.45 -13.44 -13.22
N ASP A 303 -10.77 -12.67 -14.08
CA ASP A 303 -9.41 -12.99 -14.53
C ASP A 303 -8.41 -13.03 -13.37
N ASP A 304 -8.53 -12.09 -12.41
CA ASP A 304 -7.69 -12.07 -11.21
C ASP A 304 -7.95 -13.28 -10.31
N LEU A 305 -9.19 -13.73 -10.17
CA LEU A 305 -9.57 -14.95 -9.44
C LEU A 305 -8.94 -16.18 -10.10
N LYS A 306 -9.16 -16.36 -11.40
CA LYS A 306 -8.62 -17.48 -12.20
C LYS A 306 -7.10 -17.55 -12.12
N ARG A 307 -6.41 -16.41 -12.31
CA ARG A 307 -4.94 -16.35 -12.23
C ARG A 307 -4.39 -16.78 -10.88
N LYS A 308 -5.18 -16.60 -9.80
CA LYS A 308 -4.80 -17.01 -8.44
C LYS A 308 -5.34 -18.38 -8.03
N GLY A 309 -6.06 -19.08 -8.91
CA GLY A 309 -6.72 -20.35 -8.58
C GLY A 309 -7.77 -20.20 -7.47
N LEU A 310 -8.48 -19.07 -7.43
CA LEU A 310 -9.47 -18.75 -6.40
C LEU A 310 -10.86 -18.61 -6.98
N VAL A 311 -11.84 -18.89 -6.15
CA VAL A 311 -13.28 -18.64 -6.40
C VAL A 311 -13.85 -17.81 -5.27
N ALA A 312 -14.93 -17.07 -5.52
CA ALA A 312 -15.54 -16.17 -4.55
C ALA A 312 -17.02 -16.48 -4.34
N LYS A 313 -17.47 -16.47 -3.09
CA LYS A 313 -18.87 -16.68 -2.74
C LYS A 313 -19.62 -15.35 -2.54
N THR A 314 -18.95 -14.27 -2.19
CA THR A 314 -19.59 -12.96 -1.98
C THR A 314 -19.06 -11.93 -2.97
N ILE A 315 -19.96 -11.32 -3.72
CA ILE A 315 -19.67 -10.26 -4.67
C ILE A 315 -20.22 -8.95 -4.12
N GLY A 316 -19.36 -7.94 -4.05
CA GLY A 316 -19.73 -6.62 -3.58
C GLY A 316 -19.46 -5.55 -4.63
N ILE A 317 -20.24 -4.46 -4.55
CA ILE A 317 -19.98 -3.26 -5.35
C ILE A 317 -19.68 -2.07 -4.45
N LYS A 318 -18.97 -1.12 -5.02
CA LYS A 318 -18.75 0.21 -4.46
C LYS A 318 -19.09 1.25 -5.51
N VAL A 319 -20.01 2.14 -5.16
CA VAL A 319 -20.37 3.31 -5.95
C VAL A 319 -19.92 4.54 -5.19
N ARG A 320 -19.14 5.43 -5.82
CA ARG A 320 -18.83 6.74 -5.27
C ARG A 320 -19.44 7.80 -6.16
N TYR A 321 -20.17 8.72 -5.55
CA TYR A 321 -20.83 9.82 -6.25
C TYR A 321 -19.91 11.03 -6.44
N ALA A 322 -20.38 12.02 -7.20
CA ALA A 322 -19.69 13.29 -7.47
C ALA A 322 -19.31 14.06 -6.20
N ASP A 323 -20.14 13.96 -5.15
CA ASP A 323 -19.92 14.55 -3.82
C ASP A 323 -18.97 13.72 -2.93
N PHE A 324 -18.30 12.72 -3.47
CA PHE A 324 -17.39 11.78 -2.78
C PHE A 324 -18.05 10.86 -1.75
N GLN A 325 -19.37 10.95 -1.52
CA GLN A 325 -20.07 9.93 -0.75
C GLN A 325 -19.96 8.57 -1.43
N ALA A 326 -19.82 7.50 -0.66
CA ALA A 326 -19.70 6.15 -1.20
C ALA A 326 -20.73 5.21 -0.57
N VAL A 327 -21.28 4.35 -1.40
CA VAL A 327 -22.21 3.29 -1.01
C VAL A 327 -21.62 1.95 -1.43
N THR A 328 -21.71 0.95 -0.54
CA THR A 328 -21.35 -0.44 -0.82
C THR A 328 -22.55 -1.35 -0.63
N ARG A 329 -22.64 -2.41 -1.44
CA ARG A 329 -23.64 -3.47 -1.31
C ARG A 329 -22.97 -4.79 -1.65
N ASP A 330 -23.30 -5.83 -0.89
CA ASP A 330 -22.80 -7.18 -1.10
C ASP A 330 -23.97 -8.12 -1.43
N PHE A 331 -23.67 -9.16 -2.22
CA PHE A 331 -24.56 -10.27 -2.55
C PHE A 331 -23.78 -11.58 -2.41
N THR A 332 -24.32 -12.52 -1.66
CA THR A 332 -23.71 -13.84 -1.45
C THR A 332 -24.40 -14.84 -2.37
N LEU A 333 -23.60 -15.53 -3.16
CA LEU A 333 -24.02 -16.58 -4.08
C LEU A 333 -24.23 -17.91 -3.33
N ASP A 334 -25.06 -18.78 -3.85
CA ASP A 334 -25.22 -20.14 -3.33
C ASP A 334 -23.94 -20.95 -3.54
N LEU A 335 -23.33 -20.85 -4.74
CA LEU A 335 -22.06 -21.47 -5.11
C LEU A 335 -20.99 -20.41 -5.39
N ALA A 336 -19.76 -20.71 -4.94
CA ALA A 336 -18.62 -19.86 -5.25
C ALA A 336 -18.28 -19.94 -6.74
N THR A 337 -17.75 -18.85 -7.31
CA THR A 337 -17.50 -18.73 -8.76
C THR A 337 -16.27 -17.89 -9.07
N ASP A 338 -15.66 -18.12 -10.22
CA ASP A 338 -14.71 -17.26 -10.92
C ASP A 338 -15.22 -16.87 -12.33
N ASP A 339 -16.50 -17.20 -12.63
CA ASP A 339 -17.11 -16.86 -13.91
C ASP A 339 -17.51 -15.37 -13.97
N GLY A 340 -17.01 -14.68 -14.98
CA GLY A 340 -17.19 -13.23 -15.12
C GLY A 340 -18.67 -12.82 -15.33
N MET A 341 -19.48 -13.64 -15.99
CA MET A 341 -20.91 -13.31 -16.21
C MET A 341 -21.74 -13.55 -14.97
N THR A 342 -21.42 -14.57 -14.16
CA THR A 342 -22.04 -14.81 -12.87
C THR A 342 -21.69 -13.68 -11.88
N ILE A 343 -20.41 -13.27 -11.84
CA ILE A 343 -19.96 -12.09 -11.07
C ILE A 343 -20.71 -10.83 -11.53
N ARG A 344 -20.85 -10.62 -12.86
CA ARG A 344 -21.57 -9.47 -13.43
C ARG A 344 -23.04 -9.45 -13.04
N ARG A 345 -23.71 -10.62 -13.01
CA ARG A 345 -25.12 -10.78 -12.59
C ARG A 345 -25.25 -10.46 -11.10
N ALA A 346 -24.43 -11.06 -10.24
CA ALA A 346 -24.44 -10.82 -8.79
C ALA A 346 -24.16 -9.35 -8.44
N ALA A 347 -23.18 -8.73 -9.11
CA ALA A 347 -22.89 -7.31 -8.97
C ALA A 347 -24.05 -6.43 -9.44
N GLY A 348 -24.82 -6.88 -10.46
CA GLY A 348 -26.04 -6.25 -10.92
C GLY A 348 -27.14 -6.26 -9.84
N GLU A 349 -27.31 -7.36 -9.13
CA GLU A 349 -28.25 -7.43 -7.98
C GLU A 349 -27.85 -6.47 -6.86
N CYS A 350 -26.53 -6.29 -6.62
CA CYS A 350 -26.06 -5.26 -5.71
C CYS A 350 -26.43 -3.84 -6.20
N LEU A 351 -26.27 -3.57 -7.49
CA LEU A 351 -26.48 -2.24 -8.07
C LEU A 351 -27.97 -1.83 -8.02
N LYS A 352 -28.92 -2.76 -8.13
CA LYS A 352 -30.37 -2.51 -7.97
C LYS A 352 -30.73 -1.91 -6.61
N ARG A 353 -29.89 -2.12 -5.59
CA ARG A 353 -30.08 -1.65 -4.21
C ARG A 353 -29.31 -0.37 -3.89
N VAL A 354 -28.77 0.31 -4.91
CA VAL A 354 -28.03 1.57 -4.77
C VAL A 354 -28.86 2.71 -5.32
N PRO A 355 -29.01 3.83 -4.58
CA PRO A 355 -29.61 5.06 -5.13
C PRO A 355 -28.76 5.57 -6.30
N LEU A 356 -29.41 5.84 -7.46
CA LEU A 356 -28.71 6.22 -8.70
C LEU A 356 -29.11 7.63 -9.20
N GLU A 357 -29.67 8.47 -8.33
CA GLU A 357 -30.10 9.84 -8.64
C GLU A 357 -28.90 10.79 -8.82
N LYS A 358 -27.83 10.55 -8.04
CA LYS A 358 -26.61 11.34 -8.09
C LYS A 358 -25.70 10.85 -9.23
N ARG A 359 -24.94 11.78 -9.82
CA ARG A 359 -23.87 11.41 -10.78
C ARG A 359 -22.84 10.53 -10.10
N ILE A 360 -22.35 9.52 -10.83
CA ILE A 360 -21.40 8.52 -10.37
C ILE A 360 -19.99 8.91 -10.80
N ARG A 361 -19.07 8.95 -9.86
CA ARG A 361 -17.66 9.24 -10.07
C ARG A 361 -16.80 7.99 -10.23
N LEU A 362 -17.17 6.90 -9.52
CA LEU A 362 -16.39 5.64 -9.47
C LEU A 362 -17.33 4.46 -9.32
N LEU A 363 -17.00 3.39 -10.02
CA LEU A 363 -17.53 2.05 -9.81
C LEU A 363 -16.42 1.08 -9.42
N GLY A 364 -16.72 0.18 -8.48
CA GLY A 364 -15.86 -0.91 -8.08
C GLY A 364 -16.63 -2.20 -7.89
N VAL A 365 -15.95 -3.33 -8.12
CA VAL A 365 -16.45 -4.69 -7.84
C VAL A 365 -15.42 -5.40 -6.96
N ARG A 366 -15.89 -6.08 -5.94
CA ARG A 366 -15.10 -6.85 -4.98
C ARG A 366 -15.62 -8.28 -4.95
N ALA A 367 -14.70 -9.22 -4.97
CA ALA A 367 -14.89 -10.64 -4.70
C ALA A 367 -14.31 -10.97 -3.32
N SER A 368 -15.07 -11.62 -2.45
CA SER A 368 -14.68 -12.00 -1.08
C SER A 368 -15.31 -13.33 -0.68
N ALA A 369 -15.07 -13.80 0.55
CA ALA A 369 -15.32 -15.18 0.95
C ALA A 369 -14.66 -16.13 -0.07
N LEU A 370 -13.33 -15.98 -0.20
CA LEU A 370 -12.53 -16.69 -1.19
C LEU A 370 -12.23 -18.10 -0.72
N ALA A 371 -12.20 -19.04 -1.68
CA ALA A 371 -11.77 -20.42 -1.50
C ALA A 371 -10.86 -20.84 -2.67
N SER A 372 -10.10 -21.91 -2.51
CA SER A 372 -9.36 -22.49 -3.63
C SER A 372 -10.31 -23.09 -4.66
N ALA A 373 -10.03 -22.88 -5.94
CA ALA A 373 -10.83 -23.49 -7.01
C ALA A 373 -10.78 -25.04 -6.97
N SER A 374 -9.67 -25.63 -6.48
CA SER A 374 -9.55 -27.07 -6.30
C SER A 374 -10.51 -27.64 -5.25
N THR A 375 -10.84 -26.86 -4.20
CA THR A 375 -11.77 -27.30 -3.14
C THR A 375 -13.21 -27.49 -3.64
N LEU A 376 -13.59 -26.84 -4.75
CA LEU A 376 -14.91 -26.99 -5.37
C LEU A 376 -15.00 -28.21 -6.29
N ALA A 377 -13.88 -28.62 -6.90
CA ALA A 377 -13.84 -29.81 -7.75
C ALA A 377 -14.06 -31.11 -6.96
N ASP A 378 -13.77 -31.10 -5.66
CA ASP A 378 -13.89 -32.23 -4.75
C ASP A 378 -15.29 -32.37 -4.09
N LEU A 379 -16.21 -31.40 -4.31
CA LEU A 379 -17.58 -31.53 -3.84
C LEU A 379 -18.36 -32.44 -4.82
N PRO A 380 -18.94 -33.57 -4.35
CA PRO A 380 -19.74 -34.43 -5.21
C PRO A 380 -20.87 -33.61 -5.83
N ALA A 381 -21.01 -33.72 -7.15
CA ALA A 381 -22.15 -33.14 -7.85
C ALA A 381 -23.43 -33.65 -7.19
N GLN A 382 -24.18 -32.75 -6.54
CA GLN A 382 -25.50 -33.08 -6.03
C GLN A 382 -26.32 -33.53 -7.22
N GLN A 383 -26.68 -34.81 -7.22
CA GLN A 383 -27.64 -35.39 -8.14
C GLN A 383 -28.90 -34.54 -8.10
N SER A 384 -29.24 -33.92 -9.22
CA SER A 384 -30.54 -33.35 -9.45
C SER A 384 -31.58 -34.46 -9.22
N LEU A 385 -32.29 -34.39 -8.09
CA LEU A 385 -33.53 -35.13 -7.91
C LEU A 385 -34.52 -34.55 -8.93
N GLU A 386 -34.71 -35.28 -10.01
CA GLU A 386 -35.90 -35.15 -10.85
C GLU A 386 -37.12 -35.52 -10.00
N ILE A 387 -38.01 -34.54 -9.78
CA ILE A 387 -39.39 -34.74 -9.36
C ILE A 387 -40.29 -34.12 -10.43
#